data_55461c7a9d7c6892ca171ffab7b5a471
#
_entry.id   55461c7a9d7c6892ca171ffab7b5a471
#
_cell.length_a   1.000
_cell.length_b   1.000
_cell.length_c   1.000
_cell.angle_alpha   90.00
_cell.angle_beta   90.00
_cell.angle_gamma   90.00
#
_symmetry.space_group_name_H-M   'P 1'
#
loop_
_entity.id
_entity.type
_entity.pdbx_description
1 polymer ?
#
loop_
_entity_poly.entity_id
_entity_poly.type
_entity_poly.pdbx_seq_one_letter_code
_entity_poly.pdbx_strand_id
1 'polypeptide(L)'
;MKCLAIIPARGGSKRIPHKNIKPFLGRPIIAYSIEAALGSGLFEEVMVSTDDVEIAEIARQEGASVPFLRSTENANDYATLADVLVEVVNAYKGRGYEFDLICCLLPTAPLISSEDVRSAYDQLVMSTFDSICP
;
A
#
# COMPACT_ATOMS: atom_id res chain seq x y z
N MET A 1 -4.79 18.07 4.93
CA MET A 1 -5.43 16.95 4.21
C MET A 1 -5.02 15.62 4.82
N LYS A 2 -5.99 14.74 5.00
CA LYS A 2 -5.73 13.41 5.53
C LYS A 2 -5.42 12.46 4.38
N CYS A 3 -4.25 11.84 4.42
CA CYS A 3 -3.77 10.96 3.36
C CYS A 3 -3.57 9.54 3.88
N LEU A 4 -3.97 8.55 3.09
CA LEU A 4 -3.77 7.13 3.37
C LEU A 4 -2.89 6.52 2.29
N ALA A 5 -1.84 5.80 2.68
CA ALA A 5 -1.06 4.99 1.77
C ALA A 5 -1.54 3.54 1.86
N ILE A 6 -1.82 2.94 0.71
CA ILE A 6 -2.24 1.55 0.60
C ILE A 6 -1.21 0.80 -0.23
N ILE A 7 -0.66 -0.27 0.34
CA ILE A 7 0.29 -1.15 -0.36
C ILE A 7 -0.39 -2.51 -0.54
N PRO A 8 -0.89 -2.84 -1.74
CA PRO A 8 -1.55 -4.11 -1.97
C PRO A 8 -0.53 -5.23 -2.13
N ALA A 9 -0.64 -6.28 -1.35
CA ALA A 9 0.34 -7.37 -1.31
C ALA A 9 -0.35 -8.72 -1.04
N ARG A 10 -0.99 -9.29 -2.05
CA ARG A 10 -1.61 -10.60 -1.87
C ARG A 10 -0.56 -11.71 -1.77
N GLY A 11 -0.87 -12.78 -1.03
CA GLY A 11 0.03 -13.90 -0.82
C GLY A 11 0.07 -14.87 -1.99
N GLY A 12 -1.04 -15.05 -2.69
CA GLY A 12 -1.18 -16.04 -3.74
C GLY A 12 -0.75 -15.55 -5.13
N SER A 13 0.54 -15.59 -5.43
CA SER A 13 1.03 -15.34 -6.79
C SER A 13 1.29 -16.67 -7.49
N LYS A 14 0.74 -16.87 -8.68
CA LYS A 14 0.98 -18.11 -9.45
C LYS A 14 2.40 -18.23 -9.96
N ARG A 15 3.05 -17.11 -10.29
CA ARG A 15 4.40 -17.10 -10.86
C ARG A 15 5.46 -17.21 -9.78
N ILE A 16 5.35 -16.39 -8.75
CA ILE A 16 6.34 -16.32 -7.67
C ILE A 16 5.58 -16.28 -6.36
N PRO A 17 5.45 -17.42 -5.65
CA PRO A 17 4.81 -17.44 -4.33
C PRO A 17 5.51 -16.46 -3.39
N HIS A 18 4.73 -15.70 -2.63
CA HIS A 18 5.24 -14.71 -1.67
C HIS A 18 6.23 -13.71 -2.28
N LYS A 19 6.01 -13.31 -3.55
CA LYS A 19 6.90 -12.37 -4.24
C LYS A 19 7.07 -11.05 -3.49
N ASN A 20 6.06 -10.65 -2.73
CA ASN A 20 6.04 -9.36 -2.02
C ASN A 20 6.96 -9.33 -0.81
N ILE A 21 7.43 -10.48 -0.36
CA ILE A 21 8.38 -10.58 0.77
C ILE A 21 9.69 -11.22 0.38
N LYS A 22 9.94 -11.43 -0.91
CA LYS A 22 11.24 -11.93 -1.38
C LYS A 22 12.34 -10.94 -0.99
N PRO A 23 13.51 -11.46 -0.56
CA PRO A 23 14.62 -10.57 -0.23
C PRO A 23 15.12 -9.80 -1.46
N PHE A 24 15.35 -8.52 -1.26
CA PHE A 24 16.00 -7.63 -2.20
C PHE A 24 17.03 -6.81 -1.43
N LEU A 25 18.30 -6.97 -1.75
CA LEU A 25 19.40 -6.32 -1.03
C LEU A 25 19.32 -6.56 0.50
N GLY A 26 18.98 -7.79 0.88
CA GLY A 26 18.95 -8.24 2.27
C GLY A 26 17.70 -7.91 3.07
N ARG A 27 16.68 -7.32 2.43
CA ARG A 27 15.41 -6.98 3.09
C ARG A 27 14.24 -7.49 2.27
N PRO A 28 13.09 -7.81 2.90
CA PRO A 28 11.88 -8.10 2.14
C PRO A 28 11.56 -6.94 1.19
N ILE A 29 11.22 -7.24 -0.06
CA ILE A 29 11.05 -6.20 -1.08
C ILE A 29 9.95 -5.19 -0.70
N ILE A 30 8.90 -5.64 -0.01
CA ILE A 30 7.82 -4.75 0.45
C ILE A 30 8.32 -3.67 1.42
N ALA A 31 9.41 -3.94 2.14
CA ALA A 31 9.96 -2.99 3.12
C ALA A 31 10.35 -1.65 2.47
N TYR A 32 10.79 -1.67 1.23
CA TYR A 32 11.21 -0.46 0.53
C TYR A 32 10.03 0.48 0.26
N SER A 33 8.87 -0.06 -0.14
CA SER A 33 7.67 0.74 -0.34
C SER A 33 7.13 1.29 0.98
N ILE A 34 7.15 0.48 2.04
CA ILE A 34 6.74 0.93 3.38
C ILE A 34 7.63 2.07 3.85
N GLU A 35 8.95 1.90 3.71
CA GLU A 35 9.91 2.92 4.12
C GLU A 35 9.73 4.23 3.35
N ALA A 36 9.51 4.15 2.03
CA ALA A 36 9.28 5.33 1.21
C ALA A 36 8.03 6.10 1.66
N ALA A 37 6.95 5.39 1.97
CA ALA A 37 5.71 6.01 2.45
C ALA A 37 5.89 6.64 3.82
N LEU A 38 6.48 5.92 4.76
CA LEU A 38 6.72 6.42 6.12
C LEU A 38 7.67 7.62 6.11
N GLY A 39 8.73 7.57 5.31
CA GLY A 39 9.72 8.63 5.22
C GLY A 39 9.21 9.90 4.57
N SER A 40 8.14 9.83 3.79
CA SER A 40 7.55 11.02 3.16
C SER A 40 6.91 11.96 4.17
N GLY A 41 6.42 11.43 5.29
CA GLY A 41 5.74 12.22 6.31
C GLY A 41 4.36 12.75 5.90
N LEU A 42 3.81 12.26 4.79
CA LEU A 42 2.55 12.76 4.23
C LEU A 42 1.32 12.02 4.75
N PHE A 43 1.49 10.77 5.20
CA PHE A 43 0.36 9.90 5.47
C PHE A 43 0.03 9.81 6.95
N GLU A 44 -1.26 9.91 7.27
CA GLU A 44 -1.73 9.61 8.62
C GLU A 44 -1.62 8.13 8.92
N GLU A 45 -1.74 7.29 7.90
CA GLU A 45 -1.57 5.86 8.04
C GLU A 45 -0.98 5.26 6.78
N VAL A 46 -0.06 4.32 6.96
CA VAL A 46 0.51 3.50 5.89
C VAL A 46 0.07 2.08 6.16
N MET A 47 -0.78 1.53 5.31
CA MET A 47 -1.33 0.20 5.51
C MET A 47 -0.96 -0.73 4.38
N VAL A 48 -0.87 -2.02 4.70
CA VAL A 48 -0.68 -3.09 3.73
C VAL A 48 -1.98 -3.88 3.64
N SER A 49 -2.50 -4.04 2.42
CA SER A 49 -3.67 -4.87 2.16
C SER A 49 -3.20 -6.24 1.71
N THR A 50 -3.43 -7.24 2.53
CA THR A 50 -3.00 -8.62 2.25
C THR A 50 -3.99 -9.63 2.82
N ASP A 51 -4.02 -10.81 2.22
CA ASP A 51 -4.76 -11.98 2.71
C ASP A 51 -3.84 -12.94 3.46
N ASP A 52 -2.54 -12.69 3.46
CA ASP A 52 -1.50 -13.61 3.97
C ASP A 52 -0.99 -13.14 5.33
N VAL A 53 -1.07 -14.00 6.33
CA VAL A 53 -0.66 -13.70 7.69
C VAL A 53 0.85 -13.42 7.78
N GLU A 54 1.67 -14.14 7.02
CA GLU A 54 3.12 -13.93 7.01
C GLU A 54 3.49 -12.55 6.46
N ILE A 55 2.86 -12.15 5.36
CA ILE A 55 3.06 -10.81 4.79
C ILE A 55 2.60 -9.74 5.78
N ALA A 56 1.45 -9.94 6.42
CA ALA A 56 0.95 -9.02 7.43
C ALA A 56 1.93 -8.83 8.58
N GLU A 57 2.51 -9.92 9.05
CA GLU A 57 3.48 -9.89 10.15
C GLU A 57 4.75 -9.10 9.76
N ILE A 58 5.29 -9.38 8.58
CA ILE A 58 6.46 -8.67 8.05
C ILE A 58 6.15 -7.19 7.88
N ALA A 59 4.98 -6.86 7.34
CA ALA A 59 4.58 -5.48 7.15
C ALA A 59 4.52 -4.72 8.48
N ARG A 60 3.97 -5.33 9.52
CA ARG A 60 3.91 -4.73 10.86
C ARG A 60 5.32 -4.52 11.44
N GLN A 61 6.23 -5.46 11.24
CA GLN A 61 7.61 -5.33 11.68
C GLN A 61 8.32 -4.15 11.00
N GLU A 62 7.94 -3.84 9.77
CA GLU A 62 8.51 -2.71 9.02
C GLU A 62 7.80 -1.38 9.32
N GLY A 63 6.78 -1.38 10.16
CA GLY A 63 6.12 -0.17 10.60
C GLY A 63 4.79 0.15 9.92
N ALA A 64 4.30 -0.73 9.06
CA ALA A 64 3.00 -0.55 8.43
C ALA A 64 1.87 -1.05 9.32
N SER A 65 0.66 -0.55 9.07
CA SER A 65 -0.55 -1.01 9.73
C SER A 65 -1.22 -2.09 8.89
N VAL A 66 -1.72 -3.14 9.54
CA VAL A 66 -2.56 -4.16 8.90
C VAL A 66 -3.76 -4.38 9.83
N PRO A 67 -4.72 -3.45 9.82
CA PRO A 67 -5.85 -3.53 10.77
C PRO A 67 -6.86 -4.61 10.44
N PHE A 68 -6.85 -5.11 9.20
CA PHE A 68 -7.72 -6.18 8.74
C PHE A 68 -7.05 -6.91 7.57
N LEU A 69 -7.43 -8.15 7.35
CA LEU A 69 -6.96 -8.91 6.20
C LEU A 69 -7.89 -8.67 5.00
N ARG A 70 -7.32 -8.79 3.79
CA ARG A 70 -8.09 -8.68 2.56
C ARG A 70 -9.11 -9.82 2.49
N SER A 71 -10.31 -9.52 1.97
CA SER A 71 -11.34 -10.54 1.81
C SER A 71 -10.93 -11.60 0.78
N THR A 72 -11.52 -12.80 0.90
CA THR A 72 -11.28 -13.87 -0.06
C THR A 72 -11.71 -13.47 -1.48
N GLU A 73 -12.77 -12.66 -1.59
CA GLU A 73 -13.27 -12.17 -2.88
C GLU A 73 -12.23 -11.31 -3.59
N ASN A 74 -11.46 -10.51 -2.85
CA ASN A 74 -10.47 -9.60 -3.42
C ASN A 74 -9.03 -10.12 -3.32
N ALA A 75 -8.85 -11.35 -2.84
CA ALA A 75 -7.52 -11.98 -2.76
C ALA A 75 -7.21 -12.89 -3.95
N ASN A 76 -8.16 -13.07 -4.86
CA ASN A 76 -8.01 -13.95 -6.03
C ASN A 76 -7.32 -13.23 -7.20
N ASP A 77 -7.01 -14.00 -8.26
CA ASP A 77 -6.33 -13.47 -9.45
C ASP A 77 -7.18 -12.54 -10.30
N TYR A 78 -8.49 -12.50 -10.07
CA TYR A 78 -9.43 -11.71 -10.86
C TYR A 78 -9.76 -10.36 -10.25
N ALA A 79 -9.45 -10.17 -8.98
CA ALA A 79 -9.69 -8.89 -8.34
C ALA A 79 -8.79 -7.80 -8.94
N THR A 80 -9.39 -6.66 -9.27
CA THR A 80 -8.64 -5.51 -9.80
C THR A 80 -8.03 -4.70 -8.65
N LEU A 81 -7.06 -3.86 -8.99
CA LEU A 81 -6.49 -2.92 -8.01
C LEU A 81 -7.59 -2.01 -7.46
N ALA A 82 -8.49 -1.54 -8.32
CA ALA A 82 -9.61 -0.70 -7.90
C ALA A 82 -10.49 -1.39 -6.87
N ASP A 83 -10.79 -2.69 -7.05
CA ASP A 83 -11.58 -3.47 -6.08
C ASP A 83 -10.92 -3.48 -4.71
N VAL A 84 -9.61 -3.66 -4.66
CA VAL A 84 -8.85 -3.69 -3.42
C VAL A 84 -8.87 -2.32 -2.74
N LEU A 85 -8.68 -1.25 -3.49
CA LEU A 85 -8.69 0.11 -2.94
C LEU A 85 -10.06 0.47 -2.37
N VAL A 86 -11.13 0.13 -3.07
CA VAL A 86 -12.51 0.36 -2.60
C VAL A 86 -12.77 -0.40 -1.30
N GLU A 87 -12.37 -1.66 -1.22
CA GLU A 87 -12.52 -2.46 0.00
C GLU A 87 -11.82 -1.81 1.18
N VAL A 88 -10.58 -1.37 1.00
CA VAL A 88 -9.79 -0.75 2.07
C VAL A 88 -10.43 0.56 2.53
N VAL A 89 -10.81 1.42 1.61
CA VAL A 89 -11.44 2.70 1.94
C VAL A 89 -12.74 2.49 2.71
N ASN A 90 -13.58 1.56 2.25
CA ASN A 90 -14.84 1.25 2.93
C ASN A 90 -14.63 0.66 4.31
N ALA A 91 -13.60 -0.18 4.49
CA ALA A 91 -13.28 -0.77 5.79
C ALA A 91 -12.85 0.30 6.79
N TYR A 92 -12.03 1.27 6.37
CA TYR A 92 -11.65 2.40 7.21
C TYR A 92 -12.84 3.29 7.54
N LYS A 93 -13.68 3.56 6.55
CA LYS A 93 -14.87 4.39 6.74
C LYS A 93 -15.82 3.77 7.77
N GLY A 94 -15.98 2.44 7.71
CA GLY A 94 -16.76 1.71 8.71
C GLY A 94 -16.19 1.78 10.12
N ARG A 95 -14.92 2.13 10.26
CA ARG A 95 -14.22 2.31 11.54
C ARG A 95 -14.16 3.77 11.98
N GLY A 96 -14.79 4.67 11.22
CA GLY A 96 -14.82 6.10 11.54
C GLY A 96 -13.66 6.92 10.96
N TYR A 97 -12.90 6.36 10.02
CA TYR A 97 -11.79 7.06 9.38
C TYR A 97 -12.13 7.45 7.96
N GLU A 98 -11.94 8.71 7.62
CA GLU A 98 -12.11 9.22 6.26
C GLU A 98 -10.83 9.90 5.81
N PHE A 99 -10.44 9.67 4.54
CA PHE A 99 -9.22 10.23 3.97
C PHE A 99 -9.56 11.07 2.75
N ASP A 100 -8.84 12.17 2.57
CA ASP A 100 -9.02 13.07 1.42
C ASP A 100 -8.26 12.57 0.20
N LEU A 101 -7.11 11.93 0.42
CA LEU A 101 -6.26 11.41 -0.65
C LEU A 101 -5.84 9.98 -0.34
N ILE A 102 -5.79 9.17 -1.37
CA ILE A 102 -5.31 7.79 -1.32
C ILE A 102 -4.10 7.66 -2.23
N CYS A 103 -3.03 7.11 -1.71
CA CYS A 103 -1.84 6.78 -2.49
C CYS A 103 -1.68 5.26 -2.54
N CYS A 104 -1.64 4.69 -3.74
CA CYS A 104 -1.38 3.27 -3.93
C CYS A 104 0.08 3.08 -4.31
N LEU A 105 0.83 2.34 -3.51
CA LEU A 105 2.22 2.01 -3.76
C LEU A 105 2.35 0.51 -3.99
N LEU A 106 2.99 0.13 -5.09
CA LEU A 106 3.19 -1.29 -5.38
C LEU A 106 4.24 -1.87 -4.42
N PRO A 107 4.02 -3.09 -3.91
CA PRO A 107 4.95 -3.71 -2.95
C PRO A 107 6.29 -4.10 -3.56
N THR A 108 6.37 -4.15 -4.88
CA THR A 108 7.57 -4.55 -5.62
C THR A 108 8.25 -3.39 -6.33
N ALA A 109 8.21 -2.20 -5.72
CA ALA A 109 8.85 -0.99 -6.27
C ALA A 109 10.02 -0.55 -5.37
N PRO A 110 11.15 -1.30 -5.34
CA PRO A 110 12.23 -1.04 -4.39
C PRO A 110 13.02 0.24 -4.65
N LEU A 111 12.88 0.82 -5.84
CA LEU A 111 13.59 2.05 -6.20
C LEU A 111 12.80 3.32 -5.95
N ILE A 112 11.55 3.20 -5.49
CA ILE A 112 10.77 4.37 -5.14
C ILE A 112 11.33 5.03 -3.89
N SER A 113 11.38 6.37 -3.87
CA SER A 113 11.89 7.12 -2.73
C SER A 113 10.79 7.95 -2.08
N SER A 114 11.06 8.42 -0.85
CA SER A 114 10.15 9.36 -0.16
C SER A 114 10.00 10.65 -0.95
N GLU A 115 11.04 11.09 -1.66
CA GLU A 115 10.99 12.29 -2.51
C GLU A 115 10.06 12.08 -3.70
N ASP A 116 10.07 10.89 -4.30
CA ASP A 116 9.16 10.56 -5.39
C ASP A 116 7.70 10.64 -4.94
N VAL A 117 7.41 10.13 -3.75
CA VAL A 117 6.07 10.17 -3.16
C VAL A 117 5.64 11.61 -2.90
N ARG A 118 6.51 12.43 -2.34
CA ARG A 118 6.22 13.85 -2.10
C ARG A 118 6.00 14.62 -3.39
N SER A 119 6.82 14.36 -4.40
CA SER A 119 6.71 15.02 -5.69
C SER A 119 5.35 14.72 -6.34
N ALA A 120 4.92 13.46 -6.32
CA ALA A 120 3.62 13.08 -6.84
C ALA A 120 2.48 13.77 -6.07
N TYR A 121 2.58 13.83 -4.75
CA TYR A 121 1.62 14.52 -3.91
C TYR A 121 1.52 16.00 -4.27
N ASP A 122 2.67 16.69 -4.37
CA ASP A 122 2.70 18.11 -4.68
C ASP A 122 2.08 18.39 -6.05
N GLN A 123 2.38 17.56 -7.04
CA GLN A 123 1.81 17.70 -8.38
C GLN A 123 0.30 17.51 -8.37
N LEU A 124 -0.21 16.53 -7.64
CA LEU A 124 -1.64 16.28 -7.56
C LEU A 124 -2.39 17.43 -6.88
N VAL A 125 -1.85 17.92 -5.76
CA VAL A 125 -2.49 18.98 -4.98
C VAL A 125 -2.50 20.30 -5.73
N MET A 126 -1.45 20.58 -6.50
CA MET A 126 -1.30 21.85 -7.24
C MET A 126 -1.83 21.79 -8.68
N SER A 127 -2.46 20.71 -9.07
CA SER A 127 -2.95 20.50 -10.44
C SER A 127 -4.45 20.29 -10.48
N THR A 128 -4.98 20.15 -11.70
CA THR A 128 -6.39 19.80 -11.93
C THR A 128 -6.57 18.29 -12.17
N PHE A 129 -5.51 17.50 -12.02
CA PHE A 129 -5.59 16.05 -12.20
C PHE A 129 -6.31 15.39 -11.04
N ASP A 130 -7.12 14.35 -11.34
CA ASP A 130 -7.77 13.52 -10.32
C ASP A 130 -6.84 12.46 -9.75
N SER A 131 -5.82 12.07 -10.51
CA SER A 131 -4.86 11.07 -10.09
C SER A 131 -3.51 11.27 -10.76
N ILE A 132 -2.47 10.74 -10.13
CA ILE A 132 -1.10 10.76 -10.66
C ILE A 132 -0.38 9.50 -10.18
N CYS A 133 0.46 8.93 -11.03
CA CYS A 133 1.31 7.79 -10.69
C CYS A 133 2.76 8.25 -10.52
N PRO A 134 3.37 7.96 -9.37
CA PRO A 134 4.78 8.30 -9.16
C PRO A 134 5.73 7.42 -9.97
#